data_dc2f1ebede6c2807181d7661bf9b6b3c
#
_entry.id   dc2f1ebede6c2807181d7661bf9b6b3c
#
_cell.length_a   1.000
_cell.length_b   1.000
_cell.length_c   1.000
_cell.angle_alpha   90.00
_cell.angle_beta   90.00
_cell.angle_gamma   90.00
#
_symmetry.space_group_name_H-M   'P 1'
#
loop_
_entity.id
_entity.type
_entity.pdbx_description
1 polymer ?
#
loop_
_entity_poly.entity_id
_entity_poly.type
_entity_poly.pdbx_seq_one_letter_code
_entity_poly.pdbx_strand_id
1 'polypeptide(L)'
;KTRRKRIGNEIVRTAVVSVRRNFIIGLVALLMGAFALPASAQCEAKNDAFQSGEHVMYDLYFNWKFVWVKAGLASLTTNATTYHSQPAYRINLLALGSKRADFFFKMRDTLTCVIGEKLEPRYFRKGAEEGKRYTVDEAWFSYKDGLCLVNQKRTYRDGAFDESEASDSRCIYDMLSILAQARSYDPADYKVGDKIKFPMATGRKVEEQTLISVSYT
;
A
#
# COMPACT_ATOMS: atom_id res chain seq x y z
N LYS A 1 57.25 -43.80 -33.02
CA LYS A 1 55.83 -43.56 -33.44
C LYS A 1 54.87 -43.44 -32.26
N THR A 2 55.14 -44.08 -31.08
CA THR A 2 54.21 -44.17 -29.94
C THR A 2 54.14 -42.85 -29.11
N ARG A 3 55.22 -42.06 -29.05
CA ARG A 3 55.29 -40.84 -28.20
C ARG A 3 54.46 -39.67 -28.82
N ARG A 4 54.40 -39.55 -30.17
CA ARG A 4 53.62 -38.53 -30.83
C ARG A 4 52.09 -38.70 -30.71
N LYS A 5 51.59 -39.93 -30.62
CA LYS A 5 50.17 -40.23 -30.44
C LYS A 5 49.68 -39.90 -29.01
N ARG A 6 50.56 -40.02 -27.99
CA ARG A 6 50.20 -39.73 -26.61
C ARG A 6 49.99 -38.20 -26.35
N ILE A 7 50.89 -37.37 -26.94
CA ILE A 7 50.79 -35.91 -26.79
C ILE A 7 49.53 -35.36 -27.49
N GLY A 8 49.17 -35.89 -28.69
CA GLY A 8 47.94 -35.45 -29.38
C GLY A 8 46.68 -35.77 -28.62
N ASN A 9 46.61 -36.90 -27.97
CA ASN A 9 45.41 -37.30 -27.20
C ASN A 9 45.26 -36.51 -25.87
N GLU A 10 46.35 -36.07 -25.23
CA GLU A 10 46.27 -35.22 -24.02
C GLU A 10 45.81 -33.80 -24.39
N ILE A 11 46.33 -33.21 -25.47
CA ILE A 11 45.93 -31.88 -25.96
C ILE A 11 44.42 -31.85 -26.30
N VAL A 12 43.95 -32.88 -27.01
CA VAL A 12 42.51 -32.99 -27.37
C VAL A 12 41.65 -33.15 -26.15
N ARG A 13 42.05 -33.97 -25.14
CA ARG A 13 41.32 -34.14 -23.90
C ARG A 13 41.28 -32.84 -23.08
N THR A 14 42.37 -32.08 -22.98
CA THR A 14 42.44 -30.81 -22.25
C THR A 14 41.57 -29.76 -22.92
N ALA A 15 41.59 -29.67 -24.26
CA ALA A 15 40.76 -28.76 -25.03
C ALA A 15 39.25 -29.07 -24.87
N VAL A 16 38.85 -30.33 -24.94
CA VAL A 16 37.44 -30.76 -24.78
C VAL A 16 36.94 -30.51 -23.35
N VAL A 17 37.76 -30.72 -22.33
CA VAL A 17 37.42 -30.43 -20.94
C VAL A 17 37.27 -28.92 -20.69
N SER A 18 38.14 -28.10 -21.29
CA SER A 18 38.07 -26.63 -21.20
C SER A 18 36.80 -26.07 -21.87
N VAL A 19 36.48 -26.54 -23.06
CA VAL A 19 35.26 -26.12 -23.78
C VAL A 19 33.99 -26.53 -23.01
N ARG A 20 33.94 -27.77 -22.50
CA ARG A 20 32.79 -28.20 -21.66
C ARG A 20 32.65 -27.37 -20.41
N ARG A 21 33.75 -27.05 -19.70
CA ARG A 21 33.73 -26.22 -18.49
C ARG A 21 33.22 -24.81 -18.77
N ASN A 22 33.67 -24.17 -19.83
CA ASN A 22 33.24 -22.84 -20.23
C ASN A 22 31.78 -22.82 -20.69
N PHE A 23 31.31 -23.90 -21.35
CA PHE A 23 29.93 -24.04 -21.78
C PHE A 23 28.99 -24.22 -20.55
N ILE A 24 29.40 -25.02 -19.55
CA ILE A 24 28.63 -25.19 -18.31
C ILE A 24 28.58 -23.89 -17.51
N ILE A 25 29.70 -23.16 -17.42
CA ILE A 25 29.72 -21.85 -16.71
C ILE A 25 28.82 -20.85 -17.47
N GLY A 26 28.86 -20.80 -18.79
CA GLY A 26 27.97 -19.96 -19.59
C GLY A 26 26.49 -20.31 -19.42
N LEU A 27 26.16 -21.61 -19.38
CA LEU A 27 24.80 -22.11 -19.19
C LEU A 27 24.27 -21.79 -17.76
N VAL A 28 25.12 -21.93 -16.73
CA VAL A 28 24.78 -21.58 -15.34
C VAL A 28 24.58 -20.06 -15.19
N ALA A 29 25.42 -19.24 -15.82
CA ALA A 29 25.26 -17.79 -15.82
C ALA A 29 23.96 -17.35 -16.56
N LEU A 30 23.61 -18.03 -17.65
CA LEU A 30 22.36 -17.78 -18.39
C LEU A 30 21.13 -18.20 -17.57
N LEU A 31 21.21 -19.32 -16.86
CA LEU A 31 20.14 -19.79 -15.95
C LEU A 31 19.98 -18.89 -14.73
N MET A 32 21.07 -18.35 -14.16
CA MET A 32 20.97 -17.37 -13.07
C MET A 32 20.39 -16.01 -13.53
N GLY A 33 20.63 -15.60 -14.76
CA GLY A 33 20.03 -14.39 -15.34
C GLY A 33 18.52 -14.52 -15.62
N ALA A 34 18.02 -15.73 -15.82
CA ALA A 34 16.60 -15.98 -16.11
C ALA A 34 15.70 -15.96 -14.83
N PHE A 35 16.29 -15.98 -13.63
CA PHE A 35 15.57 -15.87 -12.36
C PHE A 35 15.57 -14.46 -11.75
N ALA A 36 15.98 -13.42 -12.50
CA ALA A 36 15.62 -12.08 -12.14
C ALA A 36 14.11 -11.92 -12.38
N LEU A 37 13.30 -12.47 -11.47
CA LEU A 37 11.88 -12.13 -11.36
C LEU A 37 11.82 -10.61 -11.24
N PRO A 38 11.02 -9.92 -12.07
CA PRO A 38 10.77 -8.51 -11.82
C PRO A 38 10.30 -8.45 -10.37
N ALA A 39 10.96 -7.63 -9.55
CA ALA A 39 10.44 -7.30 -8.22
C ALA A 39 9.09 -6.65 -8.48
N SER A 40 8.03 -7.45 -8.43
CA SER A 40 6.65 -7.00 -8.51
C SER A 40 6.50 -5.95 -7.44
N ALA A 41 6.06 -4.75 -7.79
CA ALA A 41 5.87 -3.71 -6.81
C ALA A 41 4.84 -4.22 -5.79
N GLN A 42 5.26 -4.37 -4.55
CA GLN A 42 4.54 -5.03 -3.46
C GLN A 42 3.18 -4.42 -3.15
N CYS A 43 2.94 -3.19 -3.63
CA CYS A 43 1.73 -2.43 -3.37
C CYS A 43 0.79 -2.37 -4.58
N GLU A 44 1.11 -3.05 -5.68
CA GLU A 44 0.30 -2.96 -6.90
C GLU A 44 -0.91 -3.88 -6.82
N ALA A 45 -2.08 -3.32 -7.12
CA ALA A 45 -3.33 -4.04 -7.28
C ALA A 45 -4.12 -3.46 -8.47
N LYS A 46 -5.01 -4.27 -9.04
CA LYS A 46 -5.90 -3.82 -10.12
C LYS A 46 -7.09 -3.06 -9.53
N ASN A 47 -7.41 -1.91 -10.09
CA ASN A 47 -8.63 -1.18 -9.74
C ASN A 47 -9.82 -1.73 -10.53
N ASP A 48 -10.70 -2.42 -9.84
CA ASP A 48 -11.97 -2.94 -10.40
C ASP A 48 -13.21 -2.32 -9.71
N ALA A 49 -13.03 -1.39 -8.75
CA ALA A 49 -14.07 -0.97 -7.84
C ALA A 49 -14.58 0.47 -8.04
N PHE A 50 -13.79 1.35 -8.63
CA PHE A 50 -14.14 2.76 -8.76
C PHE A 50 -13.57 3.40 -10.02
N GLN A 51 -14.12 4.53 -10.40
CA GLN A 51 -13.64 5.35 -11.52
C GLN A 51 -13.58 6.83 -11.14
N SER A 52 -12.90 7.61 -11.95
CA SER A 52 -12.85 9.07 -11.77
C SER A 52 -14.27 9.69 -11.86
N GLY A 53 -14.56 10.59 -10.93
CA GLY A 53 -15.86 11.23 -10.79
C GLY A 53 -16.80 10.52 -9.81
N GLU A 54 -16.36 9.42 -9.19
CA GLU A 54 -17.18 8.76 -8.18
C GLU A 54 -17.43 9.68 -6.99
N HIS A 55 -18.68 9.70 -6.51
CA HIS A 55 -19.10 10.39 -5.30
C HIS A 55 -20.07 9.51 -4.51
N VAL A 56 -19.66 9.15 -3.28
CA VAL A 56 -20.46 8.31 -2.39
C VAL A 56 -20.74 9.07 -1.09
N MET A 57 -21.98 9.01 -0.64
CA MET A 57 -22.42 9.62 0.62
C MET A 57 -22.77 8.54 1.63
N TYR A 58 -22.39 8.76 2.88
CA TYR A 58 -22.66 7.87 4.00
C TYR A 58 -23.36 8.60 5.11
N ASP A 59 -24.37 7.98 5.69
CA ASP A 59 -24.90 8.35 7.01
C ASP A 59 -24.04 7.72 8.09
N LEU A 60 -23.55 8.53 9.02
CA LEU A 60 -22.77 8.07 10.16
C LEU A 60 -23.68 7.84 11.36
N TYR A 61 -23.65 6.64 11.92
CA TYR A 61 -24.40 6.26 13.10
C TYR A 61 -23.45 5.93 14.26
N PHE A 62 -23.84 6.34 15.43
CA PHE A 62 -23.19 5.95 16.66
C PHE A 62 -24.11 4.99 17.43
N ASN A 63 -23.56 3.84 17.84
CA ASN A 63 -24.28 2.89 18.67
C ASN A 63 -23.98 3.20 20.14
N TRP A 64 -25.03 3.61 20.89
CA TRP A 64 -24.93 3.74 22.32
C TRP A 64 -25.85 2.70 23.00
N LYS A 65 -25.22 1.71 23.58
CA LYS A 65 -25.89 0.54 24.20
C LYS A 65 -26.72 -0.22 23.15
N PHE A 66 -28.00 0.09 22.98
CA PHE A 66 -28.93 -0.60 22.07
C PHE A 66 -29.57 0.36 21.05
N VAL A 67 -29.16 1.63 21.06
CA VAL A 67 -29.77 2.65 20.18
C VAL A 67 -28.74 3.14 19.16
N TRP A 68 -29.13 3.11 17.89
CA TRP A 68 -28.36 3.72 16.80
C TRP A 68 -28.81 5.17 16.61
N VAL A 69 -27.91 6.09 16.87
CA VAL A 69 -28.16 7.52 16.71
C VAL A 69 -27.40 8.04 15.50
N LYS A 70 -28.09 8.72 14.59
CA LYS A 70 -27.44 9.40 13.47
C LYS A 70 -26.52 10.50 14.00
N ALA A 71 -25.22 10.30 13.87
CA ALA A 71 -24.19 11.16 14.41
C ALA A 71 -23.67 12.18 13.39
N GLY A 72 -23.80 11.90 12.08
CA GLY A 72 -23.28 12.79 11.05
C GLY A 72 -23.42 12.24 9.63
N LEU A 73 -22.62 12.81 8.74
CA LEU A 73 -22.51 12.46 7.34
C LEU A 73 -21.04 12.31 6.95
N ALA A 74 -20.77 11.43 6.00
CA ALA A 74 -19.48 11.40 5.32
C ALA A 74 -19.68 11.41 3.79
N SER A 75 -18.73 12.02 3.10
CA SER A 75 -18.68 12.11 1.64
C SER A 75 -17.33 11.62 1.17
N LEU A 76 -17.33 10.63 0.27
CA LEU A 76 -16.14 10.10 -0.39
C LEU A 76 -16.17 10.50 -1.86
N THR A 77 -15.10 11.12 -2.35
CA THR A 77 -14.95 11.48 -3.78
C THR A 77 -13.66 10.92 -4.32
N THR A 78 -13.70 10.41 -5.56
CA THR A 78 -12.51 9.88 -6.27
C THR A 78 -12.38 10.59 -7.60
N ASN A 79 -11.22 11.19 -7.87
CA ASN A 79 -10.94 11.88 -9.14
C ASN A 79 -9.57 11.49 -9.67
N ALA A 80 -9.45 11.37 -10.99
CA ALA A 80 -8.17 11.26 -11.66
C ALA A 80 -7.34 12.53 -11.42
N THR A 81 -6.05 12.37 -11.26
CA THR A 81 -5.09 13.44 -11.01
C THR A 81 -3.70 13.03 -11.52
N THR A 82 -2.71 13.86 -11.27
CA THR A 82 -1.30 13.51 -11.46
C THR A 82 -0.55 13.74 -10.15
N TYR A 83 0.44 12.91 -9.87
CA TYR A 83 1.35 13.04 -8.75
C TYR A 83 2.79 12.84 -9.24
N HIS A 84 3.64 13.87 -9.09
CA HIS A 84 4.99 13.91 -9.68
C HIS A 84 5.00 13.52 -11.17
N SER A 85 4.05 14.10 -11.95
CA SER A 85 3.86 13.86 -13.39
C SER A 85 3.46 12.43 -13.78
N GLN A 86 3.09 11.59 -12.80
CA GLN A 86 2.54 10.25 -13.05
C GLN A 86 1.03 10.26 -12.86
N PRO A 87 0.26 9.51 -13.68
CA PRO A 87 -1.17 9.34 -13.48
C PRO A 87 -1.47 8.77 -12.09
N ALA A 88 -2.54 9.28 -11.47
CA ALA A 88 -2.91 8.91 -10.12
C ALA A 88 -4.41 9.15 -9.89
N TYR A 89 -4.93 8.62 -8.78
CA TYR A 89 -6.24 8.97 -8.23
C TYR A 89 -6.06 9.77 -6.94
N ARG A 90 -6.88 10.80 -6.79
CA ARG A 90 -7.06 11.51 -5.52
C ARG A 90 -8.39 11.11 -4.92
N ILE A 91 -8.36 10.58 -3.72
CA ILE A 91 -9.54 10.20 -2.93
C ILE A 91 -9.64 11.15 -1.76
N ASN A 92 -10.81 11.76 -1.58
CA ASN A 92 -11.07 12.63 -0.43
C ASN A 92 -12.26 12.07 0.35
N LEU A 93 -12.12 12.05 1.68
CA LEU A 93 -13.19 11.74 2.62
C LEU A 93 -13.40 12.96 3.53
N LEU A 94 -14.61 13.47 3.55
CA LEU A 94 -15.05 14.49 4.50
C LEU A 94 -16.03 13.84 5.46
N ALA A 95 -15.75 13.85 6.76
CA ALA A 95 -16.66 13.35 7.80
C ALA A 95 -17.05 14.48 8.74
N LEU A 96 -18.36 14.74 8.86
CA LEU A 96 -18.92 15.83 9.61
C LEU A 96 -19.93 15.30 10.64
N GLY A 97 -19.70 15.60 11.92
CA GLY A 97 -20.68 15.40 12.98
C GLY A 97 -21.91 16.31 12.78
N SER A 98 -23.06 15.84 13.20
CA SER A 98 -24.28 16.66 13.21
C SER A 98 -24.20 17.72 14.32
N LYS A 99 -24.97 18.82 14.18
CA LYS A 99 -25.06 19.87 15.24
C LYS A 99 -25.47 19.30 16.61
N ARG A 100 -26.27 18.25 16.62
CA ARG A 100 -26.68 17.58 17.87
C ARG A 100 -25.54 16.74 18.48
N ALA A 101 -24.76 16.07 17.64
CA ALA A 101 -23.59 15.32 18.07
C ALA A 101 -22.47 16.26 18.58
N ASP A 102 -22.31 17.43 17.97
CA ASP A 102 -21.31 18.43 18.36
C ASP A 102 -21.43 18.90 19.82
N PHE A 103 -22.63 18.84 20.39
CA PHE A 103 -22.83 19.15 21.81
C PHE A 103 -22.06 18.19 22.72
N PHE A 104 -21.93 16.93 22.32
CA PHE A 104 -21.20 15.90 23.07
C PHE A 104 -19.77 15.73 22.58
N PHE A 105 -19.59 15.71 21.27
CA PHE A 105 -18.29 15.48 20.64
C PHE A 105 -18.26 16.07 19.23
N LYS A 106 -17.51 17.15 19.06
CA LYS A 106 -17.31 17.76 17.75
C LYS A 106 -16.42 16.86 16.90
N MET A 107 -16.85 16.54 15.68
CA MET A 107 -16.09 15.79 14.70
C MET A 107 -16.10 16.48 13.35
N ARG A 108 -14.92 16.84 12.85
CA ARG A 108 -14.70 17.49 11.55
C ARG A 108 -13.39 16.93 10.99
N ASP A 109 -13.51 15.83 10.26
CA ASP A 109 -12.35 15.14 9.72
C ASP A 109 -12.32 15.30 8.20
N THR A 110 -11.15 15.66 7.69
CA THR A 110 -10.86 15.70 6.26
C THR A 110 -9.70 14.77 5.98
N LEU A 111 -9.92 13.77 5.13
CA LEU A 111 -8.88 12.86 4.71
C LEU A 111 -8.67 13.00 3.20
N THR A 112 -7.44 12.97 2.78
CA THR A 112 -7.05 12.94 1.37
C THR A 112 -5.97 11.89 1.20
N CYS A 113 -6.10 11.01 0.22
CA CYS A 113 -4.97 10.23 -0.26
C CYS A 113 -4.75 10.43 -1.75
N VAL A 114 -3.52 10.20 -2.18
CA VAL A 114 -3.15 10.04 -3.57
C VAL A 114 -2.58 8.64 -3.73
N ILE A 115 -3.15 7.88 -4.64
CA ILE A 115 -2.72 6.53 -5.01
C ILE A 115 -2.39 6.50 -6.50
N GLY A 116 -1.43 5.66 -6.91
CA GLY A 116 -1.15 5.45 -8.31
C GLY A 116 -2.26 4.67 -9.02
N GLU A 117 -2.13 4.46 -10.33
CA GLU A 117 -3.11 3.70 -11.13
C GLU A 117 -3.26 2.25 -10.69
N LYS A 118 -2.22 1.69 -10.08
CA LYS A 118 -2.21 0.34 -9.52
C LYS A 118 -2.49 0.31 -8.02
N LEU A 119 -3.16 1.34 -7.51
CA LEU A 119 -3.59 1.52 -6.12
C LEU A 119 -2.46 1.63 -5.09
N GLU A 120 -1.21 1.76 -5.51
CA GLU A 120 -0.09 1.95 -4.60
C GLU A 120 -0.17 3.31 -3.90
N PRO A 121 -0.05 3.39 -2.56
CA PRO A 121 -0.05 4.64 -1.80
C PRO A 121 1.07 5.58 -2.23
N ARG A 122 0.80 6.87 -2.35
CA ARG A 122 1.78 7.92 -2.68
C ARG A 122 1.84 9.01 -1.63
N TYR A 123 0.67 9.47 -1.20
CA TYR A 123 0.53 10.54 -0.20
C TYR A 123 -0.77 10.38 0.56
N PHE A 124 -0.75 10.71 1.84
CA PHE A 124 -1.92 10.75 2.69
C PHE A 124 -1.88 11.98 3.60
N ARG A 125 -3.06 12.55 3.85
CA ARG A 125 -3.26 13.62 4.83
C ARG A 125 -4.59 13.42 5.55
N LYS A 126 -4.56 13.50 6.88
CA LYS A 126 -5.76 13.56 7.73
C LYS A 126 -5.70 14.86 8.55
N GLY A 127 -6.64 15.78 8.33
CA GLY A 127 -6.91 16.88 9.27
C GLY A 127 -8.08 16.46 10.15
N ALA A 128 -7.85 16.33 11.45
CA ALA A 128 -8.86 15.88 12.42
C ALA A 128 -9.16 16.95 13.45
N GLU A 129 -10.43 17.39 13.52
CA GLU A 129 -10.93 18.19 14.63
C GLU A 129 -11.89 17.33 15.45
N GLU A 130 -11.36 16.76 16.53
CA GLU A 130 -12.02 15.79 17.42
C GLU A 130 -12.14 16.37 18.82
N GLY A 131 -13.32 16.85 19.19
CA GLY A 131 -13.56 17.56 20.43
C GLY A 131 -12.74 18.85 20.52
N LYS A 132 -11.80 18.91 21.49
CA LYS A 132 -10.88 20.05 21.65
C LYS A 132 -9.54 19.86 20.92
N ARG A 133 -9.28 18.66 20.42
CA ARG A 133 -8.03 18.33 19.75
C ARG A 133 -8.11 18.67 18.27
N TYR A 134 -7.02 19.20 17.74
CA TYR A 134 -6.80 19.34 16.31
C TYR A 134 -5.43 18.81 15.96
N THR A 135 -5.36 17.92 14.98
CA THR A 135 -4.11 17.38 14.46
C THR A 135 -4.17 17.29 12.94
N VAL A 136 -3.01 17.43 12.31
CA VAL A 136 -2.82 17.11 10.89
C VAL A 136 -1.78 16.00 10.82
N ASP A 137 -2.17 14.86 10.28
CA ASP A 137 -1.29 13.74 9.97
C ASP A 137 -1.01 13.72 8.47
N GLU A 138 0.24 13.60 8.10
CA GLU A 138 0.69 13.44 6.72
C GLU A 138 1.60 12.22 6.61
N ALA A 139 1.54 11.53 5.47
CA ALA A 139 2.41 10.42 5.14
C ALA A 139 2.79 10.45 3.66
N TRP A 140 4.08 10.29 3.39
CA TRP A 140 4.64 10.20 2.04
C TRP A 140 5.25 8.83 1.85
N PHE A 141 4.80 8.15 0.79
CA PHE A 141 5.22 6.78 0.50
C PHE A 141 6.19 6.77 -0.67
N SER A 142 7.20 5.92 -0.58
CA SER A 142 8.17 5.65 -1.65
C SER A 142 8.55 4.17 -1.66
N TYR A 143 9.08 3.72 -2.79
CA TYR A 143 9.38 2.30 -3.04
C TYR A 143 10.80 2.19 -3.52
N LYS A 144 11.63 1.43 -2.81
CA LYS A 144 13.02 1.25 -3.14
C LYS A 144 13.52 -0.12 -2.64
N ASP A 145 14.28 -0.81 -3.48
CA ASP A 145 14.95 -2.08 -3.15
C ASP A 145 13.99 -3.15 -2.57
N GLY A 146 12.74 -3.20 -3.09
CA GLY A 146 11.71 -4.12 -2.62
C GLY A 146 11.11 -3.75 -1.26
N LEU A 147 11.34 -2.55 -0.76
CA LEU A 147 10.75 -2.03 0.47
C LEU A 147 9.75 -0.92 0.17
N CYS A 148 8.66 -0.90 0.92
CA CYS A 148 7.79 0.24 1.07
C CYS A 148 8.32 1.11 2.22
N LEU A 149 8.64 2.37 1.93
CA LEU A 149 9.12 3.34 2.90
C LEU A 149 8.04 4.39 3.12
N VAL A 150 7.88 4.84 4.35
CA VAL A 150 6.95 5.91 4.71
C VAL A 150 7.61 6.92 5.63
N ASN A 151 7.52 8.19 5.25
CA ASN A 151 7.82 9.32 6.12
C ASN A 151 6.51 9.89 6.63
N GLN A 152 6.38 10.07 7.94
CA GLN A 152 5.17 10.55 8.58
C GLN A 152 5.43 11.82 9.36
N LYS A 153 4.45 12.72 9.39
CA LYS A 153 4.47 13.94 10.19
C LYS A 153 3.10 14.15 10.83
N ARG A 154 3.09 14.37 12.14
CA ARG A 154 1.93 14.85 12.87
C ARG A 154 2.17 16.27 13.34
N THR A 155 1.30 17.17 12.94
CA THR A 155 1.32 18.57 13.40
C THR A 155 0.15 18.79 14.37
N TYR A 156 0.44 19.42 15.50
CA TYR A 156 -0.53 19.78 16.54
C TYR A 156 -1.05 21.20 16.36
N ARG A 157 -2.11 21.54 17.12
CA ARG A 157 -2.78 22.86 17.08
C ARG A 157 -1.83 24.03 17.34
N ASP A 158 -0.86 23.86 18.20
CA ASP A 158 0.15 24.88 18.57
C ASP A 158 1.31 24.99 17.59
N GLY A 159 1.30 24.18 16.52
CA GLY A 159 2.35 24.14 15.52
C GLY A 159 3.51 23.19 15.85
N ALA A 160 3.55 22.59 17.04
CA ALA A 160 4.49 21.52 17.36
C ALA A 160 4.24 20.32 16.42
N PHE A 161 5.28 19.54 16.15
CA PHE A 161 5.15 18.35 15.29
C PHE A 161 6.04 17.21 15.75
N ASP A 162 5.60 15.99 15.42
CA ASP A 162 6.39 14.76 15.48
C ASP A 162 6.65 14.28 14.06
N GLU A 163 7.83 13.74 13.81
CA GLU A 163 8.19 13.08 12.55
C GLU A 163 8.66 11.65 12.84
N SER A 164 8.39 10.75 11.92
CA SER A 164 8.85 9.37 11.99
C SER A 164 9.04 8.78 10.60
N GLU A 165 9.96 7.83 10.49
CA GLU A 165 10.22 7.05 9.29
C GLU A 165 10.06 5.58 9.60
N ALA A 166 9.55 4.81 8.64
CA ALA A 166 9.43 3.37 8.74
C ALA A 166 9.57 2.72 7.35
N SER A 167 9.91 1.43 7.36
CA SER A 167 9.92 0.60 6.17
C SER A 167 9.40 -0.79 6.49
N ASP A 168 8.76 -1.43 5.51
CA ASP A 168 8.33 -2.83 5.59
C ASP A 168 8.55 -3.48 4.22
N SER A 169 8.81 -4.77 4.22
CA SER A 169 8.84 -5.58 3.00
C SER A 169 7.43 -5.80 2.43
N ARG A 170 6.38 -5.55 3.15
CA ARG A 170 4.98 -5.52 2.71
C ARG A 170 4.58 -4.08 2.36
N CYS A 171 3.43 -3.94 1.68
CA CYS A 171 2.86 -2.62 1.46
C CYS A 171 2.41 -1.98 2.77
N ILE A 172 2.87 -0.75 3.05
CA ILE A 172 2.34 0.09 4.12
C ILE A 172 1.21 0.92 3.53
N TYR A 173 0.04 0.88 4.15
CA TYR A 173 -1.15 1.60 3.72
C TYR A 173 -1.44 2.81 4.61
N ASP A 174 -2.26 3.71 4.11
CA ASP A 174 -3.05 4.66 4.90
C ASP A 174 -4.53 4.22 4.94
N MET A 175 -5.35 4.96 5.68
CA MET A 175 -6.77 4.63 5.88
C MET A 175 -7.59 4.60 4.57
N LEU A 176 -7.27 5.47 3.61
CA LEU A 176 -8.04 5.57 2.36
C LEU A 176 -7.47 4.64 1.27
N SER A 177 -6.16 4.46 1.22
CA SER A 177 -5.54 3.55 0.25
C SER A 177 -5.92 2.09 0.51
N ILE A 178 -5.96 1.66 1.78
CA ILE A 178 -6.44 0.30 2.09
C ILE A 178 -7.93 0.14 1.80
N LEU A 179 -8.74 1.19 2.02
CA LEU A 179 -10.16 1.17 1.65
C LEU A 179 -10.34 1.04 0.13
N ALA A 180 -9.56 1.79 -0.65
CA ALA A 180 -9.59 1.70 -2.12
C ALA A 180 -9.21 0.30 -2.61
N GLN A 181 -8.15 -0.28 -2.04
CA GLN A 181 -7.71 -1.62 -2.39
C GLN A 181 -8.71 -2.70 -1.96
N ALA A 182 -9.24 -2.61 -0.72
CA ALA A 182 -10.22 -3.58 -0.22
C ALA A 182 -11.52 -3.59 -1.03
N ARG A 183 -11.92 -2.46 -1.62
CA ARG A 183 -13.05 -2.38 -2.55
C ARG A 183 -12.81 -3.14 -3.85
N SER A 184 -11.55 -3.35 -4.23
CA SER A 184 -11.15 -4.09 -5.44
C SER A 184 -10.87 -5.58 -5.17
N TYR A 185 -11.08 -6.07 -3.95
CA TYR A 185 -10.97 -7.49 -3.64
C TYR A 185 -12.15 -8.28 -4.22
N ASP A 186 -11.88 -9.43 -4.84
CA ASP A 186 -12.94 -10.32 -5.26
C ASP A 186 -13.55 -11.03 -4.03
N PRO A 187 -14.84 -10.85 -3.73
CA PRO A 187 -15.47 -11.55 -2.62
C PRO A 187 -15.40 -13.07 -2.71
N ALA A 188 -15.23 -13.65 -3.90
CA ALA A 188 -15.11 -15.09 -4.10
C ALA A 188 -13.81 -15.66 -3.50
N ASP A 189 -12.77 -14.83 -3.33
CA ASP A 189 -11.46 -15.23 -2.77
C ASP A 189 -11.50 -15.34 -1.25
N TYR A 190 -12.57 -14.87 -0.58
CA TYR A 190 -12.60 -14.76 0.89
C TYR A 190 -13.82 -15.49 1.48
N LYS A 191 -13.58 -16.11 2.64
CA LYS A 191 -14.61 -16.68 3.49
C LYS A 191 -14.91 -15.75 4.66
N VAL A 192 -16.13 -15.82 5.17
CA VAL A 192 -16.50 -15.09 6.39
C VAL A 192 -15.57 -15.47 7.55
N GLY A 193 -14.98 -14.48 8.18
CA GLY A 193 -14.00 -14.62 9.25
C GLY A 193 -12.53 -14.61 8.79
N ASP A 194 -12.25 -14.62 7.48
CA ASP A 194 -10.89 -14.49 6.97
C ASP A 194 -10.29 -13.14 7.40
N LYS A 195 -9.00 -13.18 7.73
CA LYS A 195 -8.27 -12.04 8.29
C LYS A 195 -7.10 -11.69 7.39
N ILE A 196 -7.08 -10.45 6.92
CA ILE A 196 -5.98 -9.87 6.15
C ILE A 196 -5.24 -8.89 7.06
N LYS A 197 -3.98 -9.19 7.38
CA LYS A 197 -3.11 -8.31 8.18
C LYS A 197 -2.23 -7.47 7.29
N PHE A 198 -2.07 -6.20 7.63
CA PHE A 198 -1.26 -5.25 6.88
C PHE A 198 -0.70 -4.15 7.79
N PRO A 199 0.50 -3.60 7.49
CA PRO A 199 1.04 -2.45 8.17
C PRO A 199 0.32 -1.17 7.70
N MET A 200 -0.05 -0.29 8.64
CA MET A 200 -0.73 0.97 8.37
C MET A 200 -0.01 2.14 9.04
N ALA A 201 0.22 3.21 8.27
CA ALA A 201 0.71 4.48 8.77
C ALA A 201 -0.39 5.21 9.55
N THR A 202 -0.12 5.54 10.82
CA THR A 202 -1.09 6.14 11.75
C THR A 202 -0.77 7.60 12.11
N GLY A 203 0.13 8.24 11.34
CA GLY A 203 0.59 9.61 11.53
C GLY A 203 1.78 9.77 12.47
N ARG A 204 2.12 8.75 13.28
CA ARG A 204 3.29 8.75 14.18
C ARG A 204 4.13 7.48 14.09
N LYS A 205 3.52 6.38 13.72
CA LYS A 205 4.13 5.04 13.63
C LYS A 205 3.40 4.19 12.61
N VAL A 206 4.01 3.08 12.25
CA VAL A 206 3.35 2.02 11.49
C VAL A 206 2.86 0.96 12.46
N GLU A 207 1.60 0.57 12.33
CA GLU A 207 0.95 -0.43 13.19
C GLU A 207 0.33 -1.54 12.34
N GLU A 208 0.36 -2.76 12.85
CA GLU A 208 -0.33 -3.89 12.24
C GLU A 208 -1.85 -3.72 12.39
N GLN A 209 -2.57 -3.73 11.29
CA GLN A 209 -4.04 -3.69 11.25
C GLN A 209 -4.60 -4.97 10.64
N THR A 210 -5.90 -5.19 10.83
CA THR A 210 -6.57 -6.39 10.33
C THR A 210 -7.91 -6.03 9.69
N LEU A 211 -8.09 -6.40 8.43
CA LEU A 211 -9.41 -6.51 7.80
C LEU A 211 -9.99 -7.89 8.10
N ILE A 212 -11.28 -7.94 8.38
CA ILE A 212 -12.02 -9.18 8.62
C ILE A 212 -13.14 -9.26 7.59
N SER A 213 -13.18 -10.36 6.85
CA SER A 213 -14.29 -10.64 5.94
C SER A 213 -15.56 -10.95 6.72
N VAL A 214 -16.64 -10.25 6.42
CA VAL A 214 -17.94 -10.44 7.05
C VAL A 214 -19.02 -10.68 5.99
N SER A 215 -20.07 -11.42 6.35
CA SER A 215 -21.28 -11.50 5.51
C SER A 215 -22.27 -10.41 5.93
N TYR A 216 -22.95 -9.84 4.96
CA TYR A 216 -24.14 -9.03 5.20
C TYR A 216 -25.37 -9.91 4.89
N THR A 217 -26.18 -10.13 5.89
CA THR A 217 -27.52 -10.75 5.76
C THR A 217 -28.57 -9.66 5.78
#